data_5cfdf29256726c8e667c9f7c6bdba7f1
#
_entry.id   5cfdf29256726c8e667c9f7c6bdba7f1
#
_cell.length_a   1.000
_cell.length_b   1.000
_cell.length_c   1.000
_cell.angle_alpha   90.00
_cell.angle_beta   90.00
_cell.angle_gamma   90.00
#
_symmetry.space_group_name_H-M   'P 1'
#
loop_
_entity.id
_entity.type
_entity.pdbx_description
1 polymer ?
#
loop_
_entity_poly.entity_id
_entity_poly.type
_entity_poly.pdbx_seq_one_letter_code
_entity_poly.pdbx_strand_id
1 'polypeptide(L)'
;MIYLDQGATSFPKLPSVKQAVMDALDHHMNAQRSTGAFKTNRLLYSTRKLVAQYFNLPSFDHVIFNSGNTESLNTCLKGILSKDDHVITTYAEHNSVLRPLRQIGVDLTVTAPYKEDILEEIREDTKMIVMTHSSNVTGELYDIDAIGQIAYENHILFVVDSAQSAGHISIDMQKSHIDLLTFSGHKGLLGMSGVGGICVNTDTLIQPLKTGGTGIDSFNKKQPDSYPEHLEAGTLNIPGIASLNAGMTYLLEHQKEIEEKEKQLFDALYKGMKRINGITFYCNYDNCSHTPIIAFNLEDYDSSKISDVLSYKYDIITRCGAHCAPLMHTHLNTVERGIVRFSLSFMNSMEEVNTVIDVLKEMSEE
;
A
#
# COMPACT_ATOMS: atom_id res chain seq x y z
N MET A 1 15.74 -19.85 -6.48
CA MET A 1 14.43 -19.24 -6.20
C MET A 1 14.43 -17.83 -6.73
N ILE A 2 13.52 -17.53 -7.65
CA ILE A 2 13.25 -16.17 -8.16
C ILE A 2 11.96 -15.67 -7.51
N TYR A 3 12.02 -14.51 -6.86
CA TYR A 3 10.87 -13.98 -6.12
C TYR A 3 10.24 -12.79 -6.86
N LEU A 4 9.03 -13.00 -7.40
CA LEU A 4 8.24 -12.01 -8.15
C LEU A 4 6.89 -11.69 -7.47
N ASP A 5 6.83 -11.79 -6.13
CA ASP A 5 5.64 -11.39 -5.36
C ASP A 5 5.94 -10.26 -4.36
N GLN A 6 6.74 -9.28 -4.78
CA GLN A 6 7.14 -8.11 -3.98
C GLN A 6 5.92 -7.27 -3.55
N GLY A 7 4.87 -7.24 -4.36
CA GLY A 7 3.61 -6.57 -4.05
C GLY A 7 2.81 -7.21 -2.91
N ALA A 8 3.13 -8.45 -2.50
CA ALA A 8 2.61 -9.05 -1.28
C ALA A 8 3.45 -8.64 -0.06
N THR A 9 4.76 -8.78 -0.14
CA THR A 9 5.71 -8.32 0.88
C THR A 9 7.11 -8.23 0.27
N SER A 10 7.91 -7.24 0.62
CA SER A 10 9.30 -7.15 0.14
C SER A 10 10.14 -8.32 0.64
N PHE A 11 10.88 -8.96 -0.26
CA PHE A 11 11.77 -10.08 0.03
C PHE A 11 12.96 -10.12 -0.95
N PRO A 12 14.20 -10.46 -0.45
CA PRO A 12 14.58 -10.66 0.95
C PRO A 12 14.58 -9.33 1.73
N LYS A 13 14.45 -9.39 3.04
CA LYS A 13 14.60 -8.17 3.86
C LYS A 13 16.06 -7.72 3.87
N LEU A 14 16.26 -6.40 3.79
CA LEU A 14 17.58 -5.79 3.83
C LEU A 14 18.34 -6.16 5.12
N PRO A 15 19.68 -6.30 5.08
CA PRO A 15 20.49 -6.54 6.27
C PRO A 15 20.26 -5.48 7.37
N SER A 16 20.16 -4.18 7.01
CA SER A 16 19.87 -3.09 7.94
C SER A 16 18.52 -3.24 8.64
N VAL A 17 17.49 -3.68 7.91
CA VAL A 17 16.16 -3.94 8.46
C VAL A 17 16.19 -5.11 9.45
N LYS A 18 16.86 -6.22 9.11
CA LYS A 18 17.03 -7.37 10.01
C LYS A 18 17.77 -6.96 11.30
N GLN A 19 18.86 -6.20 11.16
CA GLN A 19 19.65 -5.74 12.31
C GLN A 19 18.82 -4.83 13.21
N ALA A 20 18.05 -3.89 12.65
CA ALA A 20 17.19 -3.00 13.43
C ALA A 20 16.13 -3.76 14.26
N VAL A 21 15.59 -4.84 13.72
CA VAL A 21 14.66 -5.73 14.46
C VAL A 21 15.37 -6.43 15.61
N MET A 22 16.56 -7.01 15.36
CA MET A 22 17.35 -7.68 16.40
C MET A 22 17.74 -6.71 17.51
N ASP A 23 18.24 -5.53 17.15
CA ASP A 23 18.59 -4.48 18.12
C ASP A 23 17.37 -4.06 18.97
N ALA A 24 16.19 -4.00 18.36
CA ALA A 24 14.96 -3.69 19.06
C ALA A 24 14.55 -4.79 20.06
N LEU A 25 14.81 -6.05 19.75
CA LEU A 25 14.52 -7.18 20.64
C LEU A 25 15.52 -7.27 21.81
N ASP A 26 16.79 -6.91 21.59
CA ASP A 26 17.85 -6.98 22.59
C ASP A 26 17.83 -5.81 23.60
N HIS A 27 17.02 -4.78 23.35
CA HIS A 27 16.90 -3.63 24.24
C HIS A 27 15.52 -3.60 24.94
N HIS A 28 15.51 -3.09 26.18
CA HIS A 28 14.24 -2.85 26.91
C HIS A 28 13.42 -1.76 26.19
N MET A 29 12.55 -2.19 25.28
CA MET A 29 11.72 -1.31 24.44
C MET A 29 10.37 -0.98 25.10
N ASN A 30 10.37 -0.64 26.39
CA ASN A 30 9.18 -0.09 27.02
C ASN A 30 9.03 1.38 26.65
N ALA A 31 8.18 1.65 25.67
CA ALA A 31 7.84 3.00 25.27
C ALA A 31 7.25 3.77 26.48
N GLN A 32 7.68 5.00 26.64
CA GLN A 32 7.07 6.09 27.41
C GLN A 32 7.11 6.01 28.95
N ARG A 33 7.31 4.86 29.61
CA ARG A 33 7.05 4.71 31.06
C ARG A 33 8.25 4.39 31.95
N SER A 34 9.43 4.15 31.40
CA SER A 34 10.62 3.84 32.19
C SER A 34 11.74 4.83 31.96
N THR A 35 12.64 4.95 32.95
CA THR A 35 13.88 5.75 32.84
C THR A 35 14.80 5.29 31.68
N GLY A 36 14.57 4.11 31.11
CA GLY A 36 15.26 3.59 29.92
C GLY A 36 14.57 3.86 28.58
N ALA A 37 13.42 4.54 28.54
CA ALA A 37 12.61 4.77 27.35
C ALA A 37 13.22 5.73 26.32
N PHE A 38 14.33 6.41 26.63
CA PHE A 38 14.91 7.43 25.74
C PHE A 38 15.20 6.91 24.32
N LYS A 39 15.76 5.71 24.19
CA LYS A 39 16.06 5.11 22.86
C LYS A 39 14.78 4.82 22.09
N THR A 40 13.76 4.27 22.75
CA THR A 40 12.46 3.97 22.12
C THR A 40 11.74 5.24 21.69
N ASN A 41 11.69 6.24 22.55
CA ASN A 41 11.05 7.52 22.21
C ASN A 41 11.79 8.22 21.05
N ARG A 42 13.11 8.16 21.02
CA ARG A 42 13.92 8.68 19.91
C ARG A 42 13.63 7.92 18.60
N LEU A 43 13.49 6.59 18.66
CA LEU A 43 13.11 5.77 17.50
C LEU A 43 11.73 6.16 16.99
N LEU A 44 10.71 6.21 17.86
CA LEU A 44 9.36 6.61 17.48
C LEU A 44 9.35 8.00 16.83
N TYR A 45 9.98 8.98 17.48
CA TYR A 45 10.10 10.33 16.98
C TYR A 45 10.79 10.39 15.61
N SER A 46 11.95 9.74 15.48
CA SER A 46 12.69 9.74 14.20
C SER A 46 11.91 9.05 13.08
N THR A 47 11.19 7.96 13.39
CA THR A 47 10.38 7.25 12.39
C THR A 47 9.19 8.09 11.93
N ARG A 48 8.48 8.77 12.88
CA ARG A 48 7.40 9.69 12.50
C ARG A 48 7.92 10.83 11.61
N LYS A 49 9.08 11.39 11.93
CA LYS A 49 9.70 12.42 11.10
C LYS A 49 10.05 11.93 9.69
N LEU A 50 10.59 10.71 9.58
CA LEU A 50 10.89 10.12 8.26
C LEU A 50 9.61 9.92 7.44
N VAL A 51 8.55 9.40 8.04
CA VAL A 51 7.24 9.21 7.38
C VAL A 51 6.66 10.56 6.97
N ALA A 52 6.63 11.53 7.87
CA ALA A 52 6.10 12.87 7.58
C ALA A 52 6.89 13.56 6.45
N GLN A 53 8.22 13.46 6.47
CA GLN A 53 9.08 13.99 5.41
C GLN A 53 8.83 13.29 4.08
N TYR A 54 8.69 11.97 4.09
CA TYR A 54 8.51 11.16 2.89
C TYR A 54 7.20 11.48 2.15
N PHE A 55 6.13 11.74 2.90
CA PHE A 55 4.81 12.06 2.34
C PHE A 55 4.48 13.56 2.32
N ASN A 56 5.43 14.43 2.68
CA ASN A 56 5.22 15.88 2.82
C ASN A 56 4.05 16.23 3.76
N LEU A 57 4.00 15.55 4.93
CA LEU A 57 3.03 15.85 5.99
C LEU A 57 3.56 16.96 6.90
N PRO A 58 2.79 18.03 7.20
CA PRO A 58 3.28 19.17 7.98
C PRO A 58 3.67 18.84 9.42
N SER A 59 2.93 17.93 10.08
CA SER A 59 3.16 17.54 11.47
C SER A 59 3.50 16.06 11.59
N PHE A 60 4.67 15.75 12.15
CA PHE A 60 5.07 14.36 12.41
C PHE A 60 4.23 13.68 13.50
N ASP A 61 3.62 14.43 14.41
CA ASP A 61 2.72 13.89 15.45
C ASP A 61 1.43 13.33 14.85
N HIS A 62 1.09 13.73 13.63
CA HIS A 62 -0.04 13.24 12.85
C HIS A 62 0.26 11.95 12.06
N VAL A 63 1.42 11.35 12.27
CA VAL A 63 1.73 9.99 11.80
C VAL A 63 1.32 8.99 12.88
N ILE A 64 0.37 8.13 12.57
CA ILE A 64 -0.22 7.15 13.49
C ILE A 64 0.27 5.76 13.10
N PHE A 65 0.91 5.03 14.01
CA PHE A 65 1.33 3.66 13.77
C PHE A 65 0.25 2.65 14.18
N ASN A 66 0.12 1.60 13.38
CA ASN A 66 -0.77 0.47 13.64
C ASN A 66 -0.22 -0.83 13.03
N SER A 67 -1.04 -1.88 12.96
CA SER A 67 -0.58 -3.20 12.49
C SER A 67 -0.44 -3.31 10.96
N GLY A 68 -0.86 -2.29 10.20
CA GLY A 68 -0.78 -2.28 8.74
C GLY A 68 -1.96 -1.60 8.05
N ASN A 69 -1.91 -1.52 6.73
CA ASN A 69 -2.82 -0.73 5.92
C ASN A 69 -4.31 -1.08 6.12
N THR A 70 -4.64 -2.34 6.33
CA THR A 70 -6.03 -2.75 6.59
C THR A 70 -6.58 -2.14 7.88
N GLU A 71 -5.78 -2.07 8.96
CA GLU A 71 -6.18 -1.40 10.19
C GLU A 71 -6.28 0.12 9.96
N SER A 72 -5.34 0.70 9.21
CA SER A 72 -5.36 2.12 8.84
C SER A 72 -6.67 2.51 8.16
N LEU A 73 -7.05 1.77 7.09
CA LEU A 73 -8.30 2.00 6.36
C LEU A 73 -9.54 1.82 7.24
N ASN A 74 -9.57 0.78 8.10
CA ASN A 74 -10.68 0.61 9.03
C ASN A 74 -10.78 1.78 10.02
N THR A 75 -9.65 2.30 10.51
CA THR A 75 -9.63 3.46 11.42
C THR A 75 -10.15 4.70 10.72
N CYS A 76 -9.69 5.01 9.52
CA CYS A 76 -10.16 6.17 8.76
C CYS A 76 -11.65 6.06 8.43
N LEU A 77 -12.07 4.94 7.82
CA LEU A 77 -13.43 4.79 7.31
C LEU A 77 -14.46 4.69 8.43
N LYS A 78 -14.21 3.82 9.42
CA LYS A 78 -15.15 3.63 10.55
C LYS A 78 -15.10 4.76 11.57
N GLY A 79 -14.00 5.49 11.65
CA GLY A 79 -13.84 6.61 12.55
C GLY A 79 -14.52 7.89 12.07
N ILE A 80 -14.83 7.99 10.76
CA ILE A 80 -15.40 9.20 10.15
C ILE A 80 -16.81 8.97 9.62
N LEU A 81 -17.04 7.81 9.00
CA LEU A 81 -18.26 7.53 8.27
C LEU A 81 -19.34 6.92 9.15
N SER A 82 -20.56 7.27 8.85
CA SER A 82 -21.77 6.69 9.40
C SER A 82 -22.62 6.06 8.29
N LYS A 83 -23.64 5.30 8.69
CA LYS A 83 -24.63 4.78 7.77
C LYS A 83 -25.27 5.97 7.02
N ASP A 84 -25.53 5.75 5.76
CA ASP A 84 -26.16 6.69 4.82
C ASP A 84 -25.26 7.89 4.37
N ASP A 85 -24.01 8.02 4.85
CA ASP A 85 -23.06 8.97 4.25
C ASP A 85 -22.74 8.55 2.81
N HIS A 86 -22.76 9.50 1.85
CA HIS A 86 -22.37 9.20 0.48
C HIS A 86 -20.85 9.15 0.33
N VAL A 87 -20.37 8.06 -0.26
CA VAL A 87 -18.93 7.79 -0.49
C VAL A 87 -18.70 7.36 -1.93
N ILE A 88 -17.74 8.00 -2.58
CA ILE A 88 -17.25 7.57 -3.90
C ILE A 88 -15.99 6.71 -3.71
N THR A 89 -15.97 5.57 -4.38
CA THR A 89 -14.79 4.69 -4.45
C THR A 89 -14.65 4.11 -5.86
N THR A 90 -13.62 3.30 -6.11
CA THR A 90 -13.35 2.82 -7.45
C THR A 90 -13.42 1.30 -7.57
N TYR A 91 -13.51 0.79 -8.81
CA TYR A 91 -13.42 -0.65 -9.03
C TYR A 91 -12.01 -1.22 -8.77
N ALA A 92 -10.99 -0.35 -8.64
CA ALA A 92 -9.61 -0.76 -8.41
C ALA A 92 -9.31 -1.14 -6.95
N GLU A 93 -10.28 -0.98 -6.05
CA GLU A 93 -10.06 -1.06 -4.62
C GLU A 93 -9.78 -2.47 -4.10
N HIS A 94 -8.87 -2.51 -3.14
CA HIS A 94 -8.65 -3.69 -2.31
C HIS A 94 -9.85 -3.94 -1.37
N ASN A 95 -10.07 -5.19 -0.98
CA ASN A 95 -11.09 -5.56 0.02
C ASN A 95 -10.98 -4.80 1.35
N SER A 96 -9.81 -4.24 1.68
CA SER A 96 -9.61 -3.43 2.88
C SER A 96 -10.33 -2.08 2.83
N VAL A 97 -10.74 -1.61 1.64
CA VAL A 97 -11.64 -0.47 1.43
C VAL A 97 -13.09 -0.96 1.32
N LEU A 98 -13.36 -1.90 0.42
CA LEU A 98 -14.72 -2.32 0.08
C LEU A 98 -15.48 -2.94 1.26
N ARG A 99 -14.84 -3.79 2.04
CA ARG A 99 -15.50 -4.48 3.15
C ARG A 99 -15.89 -3.56 4.31
N PRO A 100 -15.01 -2.65 4.78
CA PRO A 100 -15.41 -1.65 5.78
C PRO A 100 -16.55 -0.75 5.32
N LEU A 101 -16.53 -0.23 4.09
CA LEU A 101 -17.61 0.61 3.55
C LEU A 101 -18.96 -0.13 3.54
N ARG A 102 -18.96 -1.37 3.08
CA ARG A 102 -20.17 -2.23 3.11
C ARG A 102 -20.63 -2.54 4.53
N GLN A 103 -19.68 -2.74 5.46
CA GLN A 103 -20.03 -3.02 6.87
C GLN A 103 -20.62 -1.80 7.58
N ILE A 104 -20.17 -0.58 7.25
CA ILE A 104 -20.75 0.66 7.78
C ILE A 104 -22.16 0.85 7.21
N GLY A 105 -22.37 0.48 5.94
CA GLY A 105 -23.65 0.62 5.23
C GLY A 105 -23.81 2.02 4.64
N VAL A 106 -22.73 2.60 4.13
CA VAL A 106 -22.71 3.90 3.43
C VAL A 106 -23.52 3.81 2.11
N ASP A 107 -23.99 4.94 1.63
CA ASP A 107 -24.43 5.08 0.22
C ASP A 107 -23.19 5.10 -0.66
N LEU A 108 -22.91 3.97 -1.32
CA LEU A 108 -21.64 3.70 -1.99
C LEU A 108 -21.78 3.80 -3.51
N THR A 109 -21.13 4.80 -4.09
CA THR A 109 -20.90 4.87 -5.53
C THR A 109 -19.55 4.26 -5.88
N VAL A 110 -19.55 3.33 -6.84
CA VAL A 110 -18.33 2.69 -7.38
C VAL A 110 -18.17 3.11 -8.83
N THR A 111 -17.06 3.77 -9.16
CA THR A 111 -16.81 4.30 -10.50
C THR A 111 -15.43 3.90 -11.03
N ALA A 112 -15.06 4.35 -12.23
CA ALA A 112 -13.70 4.23 -12.74
C ALA A 112 -12.74 5.15 -11.94
N PRO A 113 -11.44 4.79 -11.83
CA PRO A 113 -10.48 5.56 -11.04
C PRO A 113 -9.90 6.78 -11.79
N TYR A 114 -10.70 7.39 -12.69
CA TYR A 114 -10.28 8.52 -13.50
C TYR A 114 -11.05 9.78 -13.14
N LYS A 115 -10.42 10.91 -13.40
CA LYS A 115 -10.90 12.24 -13.00
C LYS A 115 -12.34 12.52 -13.46
N GLU A 116 -12.60 12.26 -14.72
CA GLU A 116 -13.89 12.56 -15.37
C GLU A 116 -15.01 11.72 -14.75
N ASP A 117 -14.77 10.43 -14.55
CA ASP A 117 -15.74 9.51 -13.99
C ASP A 117 -16.06 9.84 -12.52
N ILE A 118 -15.04 10.19 -11.73
CA ILE A 118 -15.24 10.60 -10.33
C ILE A 118 -16.01 11.91 -10.24
N LEU A 119 -15.71 12.88 -11.11
CA LEU A 119 -16.38 14.19 -11.13
C LEU A 119 -17.87 14.06 -11.42
N GLU A 120 -18.26 13.15 -12.32
CA GLU A 120 -19.67 12.90 -12.67
C GLU A 120 -20.50 12.34 -11.51
N GLU A 121 -19.86 11.69 -10.56
CA GLU A 121 -20.51 11.02 -9.42
C GLU A 121 -20.60 11.90 -8.15
N ILE A 122 -20.04 13.11 -8.17
CA ILE A 122 -20.09 14.04 -7.03
C ILE A 122 -21.49 14.57 -6.83
N ARG A 123 -21.97 14.52 -5.59
CA ARG A 123 -23.26 15.06 -5.14
C ARG A 123 -23.03 16.10 -4.03
N GLU A 124 -24.05 16.90 -3.72
CA GLU A 124 -23.99 17.88 -2.60
C GLU A 124 -23.72 17.21 -1.23
N ASP A 125 -24.15 15.96 -1.06
CA ASP A 125 -23.98 15.16 0.16
C ASP A 125 -22.77 14.22 0.12
N THR A 126 -21.92 14.28 -0.91
CA THR A 126 -20.70 13.47 -0.99
C THR A 126 -19.75 13.86 0.13
N LYS A 127 -19.47 12.92 1.03
CA LYS A 127 -18.64 13.15 2.20
C LYS A 127 -17.19 12.77 2.01
N MET A 128 -16.93 11.71 1.22
CA MET A 128 -15.58 11.16 1.08
C MET A 128 -15.37 10.54 -0.29
N ILE A 129 -14.18 10.76 -0.82
CA ILE A 129 -13.60 9.96 -1.91
C ILE A 129 -12.50 9.10 -1.30
N VAL A 130 -12.57 7.78 -1.48
CA VAL A 130 -11.52 6.86 -1.04
C VAL A 130 -11.06 6.01 -2.21
N MET A 131 -9.74 6.03 -2.50
CA MET A 131 -9.20 5.30 -3.62
C MET A 131 -7.78 4.80 -3.39
N THR A 132 -7.41 3.73 -4.10
CA THR A 132 -6.03 3.30 -4.20
C THR A 132 -5.24 4.18 -5.17
N HIS A 133 -4.01 4.54 -4.83
CA HIS A 133 -3.11 5.27 -5.74
C HIS A 133 -2.54 4.35 -6.83
N SER A 134 -2.36 3.06 -6.55
CA SER A 134 -1.92 2.07 -7.53
C SER A 134 -2.68 0.77 -7.37
N SER A 135 -3.17 0.25 -8.49
CA SER A 135 -3.84 -1.06 -8.51
C SER A 135 -2.90 -2.17 -8.02
N ASN A 136 -3.33 -2.92 -7.04
CA ASN A 136 -2.60 -4.10 -6.57
C ASN A 136 -2.71 -5.30 -7.52
N VAL A 137 -3.50 -5.18 -8.59
CA VAL A 137 -3.64 -6.18 -9.66
C VAL A 137 -2.77 -5.80 -10.85
N THR A 138 -3.02 -4.62 -11.45
CA THR A 138 -2.38 -4.19 -12.69
C THR A 138 -1.13 -3.35 -12.48
N GLY A 139 -0.95 -2.75 -11.30
CA GLY A 139 0.12 -1.78 -11.05
C GLY A 139 -0.15 -0.39 -11.60
N GLU A 140 -1.24 -0.18 -12.34
CA GLU A 140 -1.62 1.13 -12.90
C GLU A 140 -1.71 2.18 -11.81
N LEU A 141 -1.14 3.35 -12.08
CA LEU A 141 -1.19 4.52 -11.20
C LEU A 141 -2.32 5.45 -11.63
N TYR A 142 -3.06 5.94 -10.66
CA TYR A 142 -4.16 6.87 -10.86
C TYR A 142 -3.75 8.29 -10.45
N ASP A 143 -4.30 9.29 -11.12
CA ASP A 143 -3.96 10.70 -10.93
C ASP A 143 -4.59 11.26 -9.64
N ILE A 144 -3.93 10.98 -8.51
CA ILE A 144 -4.35 11.48 -7.19
C ILE A 144 -4.21 13.00 -7.06
N ASP A 145 -3.36 13.66 -7.87
CA ASP A 145 -3.25 15.12 -7.88
C ASP A 145 -4.53 15.74 -8.43
N ALA A 146 -5.00 15.25 -9.58
CA ALA A 146 -6.22 15.76 -10.21
C ALA A 146 -7.48 15.46 -9.39
N ILE A 147 -7.55 14.26 -8.79
CA ILE A 147 -8.70 13.84 -7.97
C ILE A 147 -8.71 14.59 -6.63
N GLY A 148 -7.54 14.76 -5.99
CA GLY A 148 -7.43 15.53 -4.76
C GLY A 148 -7.78 17.01 -4.95
N GLN A 149 -7.44 17.61 -6.10
CA GLN A 149 -7.88 18.96 -6.43
C GLN A 149 -9.41 19.06 -6.51
N ILE A 150 -10.08 18.08 -7.13
CA ILE A 150 -11.55 18.02 -7.20
C ILE A 150 -12.14 17.86 -5.79
N ALA A 151 -11.61 16.97 -4.98
CA ALA A 151 -12.08 16.75 -3.62
C ALA A 151 -11.95 18.03 -2.79
N TYR A 152 -10.83 18.73 -2.88
CA TYR A 152 -10.58 20.01 -2.20
C TYR A 152 -11.58 21.10 -2.62
N GLU A 153 -11.80 21.29 -3.93
CA GLU A 153 -12.73 22.29 -4.47
C GLU A 153 -14.18 22.04 -4.05
N ASN A 154 -14.58 20.78 -3.81
CA ASN A 154 -15.91 20.39 -3.39
C ASN A 154 -16.03 20.13 -1.87
N HIS A 155 -15.00 20.41 -1.08
CA HIS A 155 -14.96 20.17 0.38
C HIS A 155 -15.22 18.72 0.78
N ILE A 156 -14.77 17.77 -0.03
CA ILE A 156 -14.91 16.33 0.16
C ILE A 156 -13.61 15.79 0.77
N LEU A 157 -13.71 14.92 1.77
CA LEU A 157 -12.53 14.26 2.35
C LEU A 157 -11.89 13.31 1.34
N PHE A 158 -10.57 13.43 1.16
CA PHE A 158 -9.81 12.57 0.26
C PHE A 158 -8.92 11.60 1.00
N VAL A 159 -9.22 10.30 0.87
CA VAL A 159 -8.49 9.19 1.49
C VAL A 159 -7.76 8.38 0.42
N VAL A 160 -6.44 8.24 0.58
CA VAL A 160 -5.59 7.51 -0.37
C VAL A 160 -5.01 6.26 0.26
N ASP A 161 -5.28 5.10 -0.35
CA ASP A 161 -4.58 3.84 -0.09
C ASP A 161 -3.27 3.81 -0.89
N SER A 162 -2.14 3.99 -0.22
CA SER A 162 -0.82 3.97 -0.85
C SER A 162 -0.08 2.63 -0.72
N ALA A 163 -0.78 1.55 -0.37
CA ALA A 163 -0.13 0.27 -0.06
C ALA A 163 0.73 -0.31 -1.20
N GLN A 164 0.46 0.04 -2.46
CA GLN A 164 1.23 -0.43 -3.61
C GLN A 164 2.12 0.65 -4.23
N SER A 165 1.90 1.91 -3.91
CA SER A 165 2.66 3.03 -4.47
C SER A 165 3.74 3.57 -3.52
N ALA A 166 3.49 3.55 -2.20
CA ALA A 166 4.47 3.97 -1.21
C ALA A 166 5.76 3.14 -1.30
N GLY A 167 6.88 3.80 -1.49
CA GLY A 167 8.19 3.19 -1.68
C GLY A 167 8.62 3.05 -3.16
N HIS A 168 7.68 3.12 -4.10
CA HIS A 168 7.94 3.06 -5.54
C HIS A 168 7.76 4.42 -6.22
N ILE A 169 6.77 5.19 -5.77
CA ILE A 169 6.38 6.47 -6.37
C ILE A 169 6.34 7.54 -5.27
N SER A 170 6.83 8.73 -5.59
CA SER A 170 6.74 9.88 -4.70
C SER A 170 5.28 10.33 -4.55
N ILE A 171 4.85 10.56 -3.31
CA ILE A 171 3.52 11.06 -2.96
C ILE A 171 3.70 12.32 -2.12
N ASP A 172 3.10 13.41 -2.54
CA ASP A 172 3.10 14.68 -1.82
C ASP A 172 1.67 15.00 -1.35
N MET A 173 1.40 14.78 -0.06
CA MET A 173 0.07 14.96 0.51
C MET A 173 -0.44 16.39 0.40
N GLN A 174 0.44 17.39 0.48
CA GLN A 174 0.06 18.80 0.38
C GLN A 174 -0.33 19.15 -1.05
N LYS A 175 0.48 18.75 -2.03
CA LYS A 175 0.23 18.99 -3.45
C LYS A 175 -1.04 18.29 -3.92
N SER A 176 -1.24 17.05 -3.49
CA SER A 176 -2.38 16.22 -3.91
C SER A 176 -3.62 16.41 -3.03
N HIS A 177 -3.65 17.39 -2.14
CA HIS A 177 -4.76 17.68 -1.22
C HIS A 177 -5.30 16.43 -0.50
N ILE A 178 -4.38 15.55 -0.07
CA ILE A 178 -4.75 14.32 0.63
C ILE A 178 -5.02 14.61 2.09
N ASP A 179 -6.23 14.31 2.58
CA ASP A 179 -6.60 14.44 3.99
C ASP A 179 -6.07 13.27 4.82
N LEU A 180 -6.17 12.06 4.29
CA LEU A 180 -5.75 10.84 4.96
C LEU A 180 -5.01 9.93 3.99
N LEU A 181 -3.76 9.61 4.32
CA LEU A 181 -2.98 8.65 3.55
C LEU A 181 -2.71 7.43 4.42
N THR A 182 -2.99 6.23 3.89
CA THR A 182 -2.74 4.98 4.58
C THR A 182 -1.62 4.19 3.91
N PHE A 183 -0.75 3.54 4.71
CA PHE A 183 0.41 2.84 4.17
C PHE A 183 0.68 1.50 4.85
N SER A 184 1.36 0.63 4.11
CA SER A 184 1.83 -0.69 4.56
C SER A 184 3.35 -0.67 4.73
N GLY A 185 3.86 -0.96 5.92
CA GLY A 185 5.31 -0.87 6.15
C GLY A 185 6.14 -1.98 5.49
N HIS A 186 5.53 -3.14 5.17
CA HIS A 186 6.26 -4.35 4.74
C HIS A 186 6.37 -4.55 3.22
N LYS A 187 5.82 -3.62 2.43
CA LYS A 187 5.90 -3.63 0.95
C LYS A 187 7.01 -2.69 0.47
N GLY A 188 6.72 -1.72 -0.38
CA GLY A 188 7.70 -0.79 -0.90
C GLY A 188 8.47 0.02 0.15
N LEU A 189 7.92 0.21 1.36
CA LEU A 189 8.64 0.83 2.48
C LEU A 189 9.65 -0.10 3.19
N LEU A 190 9.83 -1.34 2.72
CA LEU A 190 10.90 -2.31 3.06
C LEU A 190 10.93 -2.82 4.51
N GLY A 191 10.00 -2.41 5.38
CA GLY A 191 9.90 -2.88 6.76
C GLY A 191 9.38 -4.33 6.88
N MET A 192 9.16 -4.81 8.11
CA MET A 192 8.56 -6.11 8.36
C MET A 192 7.02 -6.06 8.37
N SER A 193 6.37 -7.21 8.28
CA SER A 193 4.92 -7.33 8.48
C SER A 193 4.50 -6.95 9.90
N GLY A 194 3.28 -6.46 10.06
CA GLY A 194 2.74 -6.06 11.37
C GLY A 194 3.07 -4.61 11.76
N VAL A 195 3.44 -3.77 10.78
CA VAL A 195 3.58 -2.32 10.92
C VAL A 195 3.03 -1.62 9.67
N GLY A 196 2.37 -0.52 9.90
CA GLY A 196 1.85 0.41 8.91
C GLY A 196 1.34 1.65 9.63
N GLY A 197 0.57 2.48 8.95
CA GLY A 197 0.07 3.68 9.61
C GLY A 197 -0.81 4.55 8.73
N ILE A 198 -1.19 5.67 9.36
CA ILE A 198 -1.99 6.74 8.78
C ILE A 198 -1.21 8.03 8.90
N CYS A 199 -1.19 8.83 7.85
CA CYS A 199 -0.82 10.24 7.88
C CYS A 199 -2.12 11.05 7.88
N VAL A 200 -2.35 11.85 8.92
CA VAL A 200 -3.56 12.66 9.12
C VAL A 200 -3.26 14.11 8.78
N ASN A 201 -3.95 14.66 7.78
CA ASN A 201 -3.80 16.05 7.30
C ASN A 201 -5.16 16.74 7.22
N THR A 202 -6.01 16.51 8.21
CA THR A 202 -7.36 17.08 8.31
C THR A 202 -7.71 17.39 9.77
N ASP A 203 -8.57 18.38 9.99
CA ASP A 203 -9.15 18.69 11.29
C ASP A 203 -10.39 17.82 11.59
N THR A 204 -10.82 16.99 10.65
CA THR A 204 -11.96 16.09 10.85
C THR A 204 -11.66 15.10 11.96
N LEU A 205 -12.55 15.05 12.97
CA LEU A 205 -12.42 14.13 14.10
C LEU A 205 -12.55 12.68 13.61
N ILE A 206 -11.54 11.89 13.90
CA ILE A 206 -11.52 10.44 13.63
C ILE A 206 -11.81 9.72 14.93
N GLN A 207 -12.93 9.01 15.03
CA GLN A 207 -13.21 8.19 16.21
C GLN A 207 -12.21 7.03 16.26
N PRO A 208 -11.56 6.77 17.41
CA PRO A 208 -10.58 5.71 17.51
C PRO A 208 -11.21 4.32 17.31
N LEU A 209 -10.60 3.50 16.46
CA LEU A 209 -11.02 2.11 16.26
C LEU A 209 -10.81 1.27 17.53
N LYS A 210 -9.77 1.59 18.29
CA LYS A 210 -9.40 0.94 19.55
C LYS A 210 -9.20 2.02 20.62
N THR A 211 -9.69 1.76 21.83
CA THR A 211 -9.43 2.59 23.00
C THR A 211 -8.71 1.78 24.06
N GLY A 212 -7.91 2.45 24.91
CA GLY A 212 -7.17 1.76 25.97
C GLY A 212 -6.00 2.57 26.51
N GLY A 213 -5.00 1.87 27.04
CA GLY A 213 -3.83 2.53 27.63
C GLY A 213 -2.97 3.20 26.57
N THR A 214 -2.71 4.50 26.72
CA THR A 214 -1.89 5.32 25.84
C THR A 214 -0.53 5.69 26.44
N GLY A 215 -0.38 5.47 27.76
CA GLY A 215 0.82 5.87 28.51
C GLY A 215 0.74 7.25 29.13
N ILE A 216 -0.20 8.07 28.70
CA ILE A 216 -0.45 9.43 29.21
C ILE A 216 -1.88 9.54 29.73
N ASP A 217 -2.15 10.59 30.49
CA ASP A 217 -3.50 10.98 30.95
C ASP A 217 -4.34 9.85 31.58
N SER A 218 -3.70 9.04 32.44
CA SER A 218 -4.26 7.79 32.98
C SER A 218 -5.55 7.94 33.79
N PHE A 219 -5.87 9.15 34.30
CA PHE A 219 -7.08 9.42 35.06
C PHE A 219 -8.25 9.88 34.20
N ASN A 220 -8.00 10.22 32.96
CA ASN A 220 -9.05 10.56 31.99
C ASN A 220 -9.86 9.29 31.67
N LYS A 221 -11.20 9.43 31.67
CA LYS A 221 -12.11 8.32 31.31
C LYS A 221 -12.26 8.11 29.82
N LYS A 222 -11.82 9.06 29.00
CA LYS A 222 -11.87 9.03 27.54
C LYS A 222 -10.47 8.85 26.97
N GLN A 223 -10.39 8.42 25.72
CA GLN A 223 -9.17 8.43 24.94
C GLN A 223 -8.67 9.89 24.84
N PRO A 224 -7.35 10.16 24.91
CA PRO A 224 -6.82 11.51 24.69
C PRO A 224 -7.27 12.10 23.35
N ASP A 225 -7.42 13.42 23.28
CA ASP A 225 -7.81 14.11 22.04
C ASP A 225 -6.61 14.45 21.15
N SER A 226 -5.38 14.42 21.70
CA SER A 226 -4.17 14.75 20.95
C SER A 226 -3.61 13.57 20.17
N TYR A 227 -3.13 13.83 18.96
CA TYR A 227 -2.34 12.88 18.19
C TYR A 227 -0.91 12.77 18.75
N PRO A 228 -0.29 11.62 18.65
CA PRO A 228 -0.79 10.36 18.06
C PRO A 228 -1.63 9.51 19.00
N GLU A 229 -1.67 9.82 20.31
CA GLU A 229 -2.29 8.98 21.35
C GLU A 229 -3.80 8.81 21.17
N HIS A 230 -4.45 9.76 20.47
CA HIS A 230 -5.86 9.65 20.14
C HIS A 230 -6.19 8.36 19.37
N LEU A 231 -5.36 7.98 18.42
CA LEU A 231 -5.57 6.81 17.56
C LEU A 231 -4.64 5.62 17.88
N GLU A 232 -3.66 5.81 18.81
CA GLU A 232 -2.75 4.75 19.23
C GLU A 232 -3.11 4.26 20.63
N ALA A 233 -3.72 3.08 20.73
CA ALA A 233 -4.01 2.42 21.99
C ALA A 233 -3.24 1.10 22.12
N GLY A 234 -2.69 0.86 23.32
CA GLY A 234 -1.89 -0.31 23.62
C GLY A 234 -0.39 -0.13 23.35
N THR A 235 0.38 -1.19 23.56
CA THR A 235 1.83 -1.19 23.31
C THR A 235 2.10 -1.27 21.81
N LEU A 236 2.90 -0.32 21.31
CA LEU A 236 3.28 -0.27 19.90
C LEU A 236 4.22 -1.43 19.53
N ASN A 237 4.18 -1.85 18.27
CA ASN A 237 5.10 -2.84 17.70
C ASN A 237 6.47 -2.20 17.44
N ILE A 238 7.27 -2.03 18.50
CA ILE A 238 8.58 -1.36 18.41
C ILE A 238 9.54 -2.05 17.44
N PRO A 239 9.69 -3.38 17.40
CA PRO A 239 10.50 -4.04 16.37
C PRO A 239 10.02 -3.77 14.95
N GLY A 240 8.71 -3.73 14.73
CA GLY A 240 8.12 -3.36 13.45
C GLY A 240 8.44 -1.92 13.05
N ILE A 241 8.33 -0.98 14.00
CA ILE A 241 8.66 0.44 13.76
C ILE A 241 10.17 0.63 13.51
N ALA A 242 11.04 -0.11 14.21
CA ALA A 242 12.47 -0.11 13.96
C ALA A 242 12.80 -0.61 12.54
N SER A 243 12.12 -1.66 12.11
CA SER A 243 12.26 -2.18 10.74
C SER A 243 11.82 -1.16 9.69
N LEU A 244 10.71 -0.45 9.93
CA LEU A 244 10.20 0.60 9.05
C LEU A 244 11.19 1.77 8.98
N ASN A 245 11.73 2.21 10.13
CA ASN A 245 12.75 3.25 10.18
C ASN A 245 13.96 2.91 9.31
N ALA A 246 14.51 1.71 9.48
CA ALA A 246 15.67 1.26 8.71
C ALA A 246 15.36 1.10 7.21
N GLY A 247 14.18 0.59 6.85
CA GLY A 247 13.72 0.46 5.47
C GLY A 247 13.56 1.82 4.79
N MET A 248 12.88 2.76 5.43
CA MET A 248 12.67 4.10 4.91
C MET A 248 13.96 4.93 4.84
N THR A 249 14.88 4.77 5.81
CA THR A 249 16.20 5.41 5.74
C THR A 249 16.94 4.95 4.49
N TYR A 250 17.00 3.64 4.25
CA TYR A 250 17.61 3.10 3.04
C TYR A 250 16.94 3.62 1.76
N LEU A 251 15.60 3.63 1.74
CA LEU A 251 14.82 4.10 0.61
C LEU A 251 15.15 5.56 0.25
N LEU A 252 15.18 6.45 1.26
CA LEU A 252 15.49 7.87 1.05
C LEU A 252 16.93 8.10 0.56
N GLU A 253 17.89 7.30 1.03
CA GLU A 253 19.29 7.39 0.63
C GLU A 253 19.53 6.89 -0.81
N HIS A 254 18.69 5.94 -1.31
CA HIS A 254 18.89 5.25 -2.59
C HIS A 254 17.73 5.42 -3.57
N GLN A 255 16.82 6.37 -3.33
CA GLN A 255 15.55 6.47 -4.07
C GLN A 255 15.73 6.44 -5.59
N LYS A 256 16.61 7.28 -6.14
CA LYS A 256 16.85 7.36 -7.60
C LYS A 256 17.39 6.05 -8.18
N GLU A 257 18.33 5.41 -7.48
CA GLU A 257 18.91 4.14 -7.91
C GLU A 257 17.85 3.03 -7.92
N ILE A 258 16.95 3.04 -6.93
CA ILE A 258 15.83 2.11 -6.82
C ILE A 258 14.86 2.31 -7.98
N GLU A 259 14.40 3.53 -8.20
CA GLU A 259 13.47 3.88 -9.29
C GLU A 259 14.03 3.51 -10.68
N GLU A 260 15.30 3.87 -10.95
CA GLU A 260 15.96 3.55 -12.22
C GLU A 260 16.09 2.05 -12.42
N LYS A 261 16.48 1.30 -11.40
CA LYS A 261 16.63 -0.14 -11.46
C LYS A 261 15.30 -0.85 -11.63
N GLU A 262 14.28 -0.49 -10.87
CA GLU A 262 12.93 -1.05 -11.00
C GLU A 262 12.38 -0.82 -12.40
N LYS A 263 12.55 0.39 -12.93
CA LYS A 263 12.16 0.70 -14.31
C LYS A 263 12.90 -0.16 -15.34
N GLN A 264 14.23 -0.31 -15.21
CA GLN A 264 15.02 -1.15 -16.13
C GLN A 264 14.57 -2.61 -16.13
N LEU A 265 14.34 -3.19 -14.93
CA LEU A 265 13.89 -4.56 -14.76
C LEU A 265 12.49 -4.77 -15.34
N PHE A 266 11.57 -3.84 -15.02
CA PHE A 266 10.21 -3.87 -15.55
C PHE A 266 10.19 -3.79 -17.08
N ASP A 267 10.89 -2.82 -17.67
CA ASP A 267 10.95 -2.62 -19.11
C ASP A 267 11.52 -3.85 -19.84
N ALA A 268 12.55 -4.48 -19.26
CA ALA A 268 13.14 -5.68 -19.83
C ALA A 268 12.16 -6.87 -19.79
N LEU A 269 11.52 -7.10 -18.64
CA LEU A 269 10.54 -8.18 -18.47
C LEU A 269 9.34 -7.98 -19.39
N TYR A 270 8.70 -6.81 -19.35
CA TYR A 270 7.54 -6.51 -20.18
C TYR A 270 7.83 -6.64 -21.68
N LYS A 271 8.95 -6.06 -22.17
CA LYS A 271 9.38 -6.18 -23.57
C LYS A 271 9.66 -7.62 -23.98
N GLY A 272 10.25 -8.41 -23.08
CA GLY A 272 10.47 -9.84 -23.31
C GLY A 272 9.15 -10.60 -23.44
N MET A 273 8.26 -10.40 -22.48
CA MET A 273 6.93 -11.05 -22.45
C MET A 273 6.06 -10.68 -23.66
N LYS A 274 6.13 -9.45 -24.16
CA LYS A 274 5.38 -9.03 -25.37
C LYS A 274 5.71 -9.84 -26.64
N ARG A 275 6.85 -10.53 -26.68
CA ARG A 275 7.29 -11.33 -27.82
C ARG A 275 6.85 -12.79 -27.71
N ILE A 276 6.22 -13.16 -26.62
CA ILE A 276 5.75 -14.52 -26.35
C ILE A 276 4.30 -14.61 -26.79
N ASN A 277 3.99 -15.57 -27.66
CA ASN A 277 2.63 -15.83 -28.08
C ASN A 277 1.78 -16.34 -26.91
N GLY A 278 0.50 -16.05 -26.93
CA GLY A 278 -0.45 -16.50 -25.91
C GLY A 278 -0.47 -15.67 -24.61
N ILE A 279 0.43 -14.69 -24.44
CA ILE A 279 0.36 -13.80 -23.28
C ILE A 279 -0.70 -12.71 -23.51
N THR A 280 -1.63 -12.62 -22.58
CA THR A 280 -2.62 -11.53 -22.47
C THR A 280 -2.25 -10.64 -21.29
N PHE A 281 -2.05 -9.34 -21.53
CA PHE A 281 -1.83 -8.32 -20.48
C PHE A 281 -3.14 -7.64 -20.10
N TYR A 282 -3.28 -7.26 -18.82
CA TYR A 282 -4.45 -6.60 -18.28
C TYR A 282 -4.26 -5.11 -17.99
N CYS A 283 -3.16 -4.54 -18.47
CA CYS A 283 -2.91 -3.10 -18.51
C CYS A 283 -2.08 -2.77 -19.75
N ASN A 284 -2.32 -1.59 -20.31
CA ASN A 284 -1.53 -1.08 -21.43
C ASN A 284 -0.30 -0.31 -20.90
N TYR A 285 0.73 -1.05 -20.49
CA TYR A 285 1.95 -0.50 -19.90
C TYR A 285 2.78 0.40 -20.84
N ASP A 286 2.47 0.44 -22.14
CA ASP A 286 3.09 1.39 -23.05
C ASP A 286 2.50 2.81 -22.89
N ASN A 287 1.29 2.94 -22.34
CA ASN A 287 0.52 4.19 -22.29
C ASN A 287 0.03 4.59 -20.91
N CYS A 288 0.31 3.81 -19.86
CA CYS A 288 -0.05 4.16 -18.48
C CYS A 288 1.18 4.33 -17.61
N SER A 289 1.08 5.19 -16.58
CA SER A 289 2.01 5.19 -15.46
C SER A 289 1.73 3.98 -14.57
N HIS A 290 2.77 3.35 -14.02
CA HIS A 290 2.61 2.11 -13.25
C HIS A 290 3.70 1.91 -12.21
N THR A 291 3.41 1.12 -11.20
CA THR A 291 4.40 0.51 -10.29
C THR A 291 5.01 -0.74 -10.97
N PRO A 292 6.08 -1.35 -10.43
CA PRO A 292 6.74 -2.49 -11.08
C PRO A 292 5.92 -3.80 -10.98
N ILE A 293 4.65 -3.74 -11.38
CA ILE A 293 3.69 -4.85 -11.37
C ILE A 293 3.24 -5.15 -12.80
N ILE A 294 3.25 -6.43 -13.20
CA ILE A 294 2.72 -6.92 -14.47
C ILE A 294 1.60 -7.92 -14.19
N ALA A 295 0.42 -7.63 -14.72
CA ALA A 295 -0.75 -8.50 -14.67
C ALA A 295 -0.93 -9.20 -16.03
N PHE A 296 -0.95 -10.53 -16.03
CA PHE A 296 -1.05 -11.28 -17.27
C PHE A 296 -1.72 -12.65 -17.07
N ASN A 297 -2.08 -13.29 -18.18
CA ASN A 297 -2.34 -14.71 -18.28
C ASN A 297 -1.65 -15.27 -19.53
N LEU A 298 -1.46 -16.59 -19.57
CA LEU A 298 -0.85 -17.31 -20.68
C LEU A 298 -1.89 -18.28 -21.24
N GLU A 299 -2.10 -18.25 -22.57
CA GLU A 299 -3.06 -19.09 -23.27
C GLU A 299 -4.44 -19.10 -22.56
N ASP A 300 -5.14 -20.20 -22.56
CA ASP A 300 -6.41 -20.39 -21.86
C ASP A 300 -6.27 -21.03 -20.47
N TYR A 301 -5.06 -21.04 -19.91
CA TYR A 301 -4.81 -21.62 -18.60
C TYR A 301 -5.33 -20.72 -17.47
N ASP A 302 -5.86 -21.35 -16.43
CA ASP A 302 -6.15 -20.66 -15.17
C ASP A 302 -4.88 -20.11 -14.54
N SER A 303 -4.98 -18.95 -13.91
CA SER A 303 -3.82 -18.29 -13.29
C SER A 303 -3.15 -19.16 -12.21
N SER A 304 -3.89 -20.01 -11.52
CA SER A 304 -3.37 -20.97 -10.54
C SER A 304 -2.45 -22.01 -11.19
N LYS A 305 -2.85 -22.56 -12.35
CA LYS A 305 -2.04 -23.56 -13.07
C LYS A 305 -0.72 -22.97 -13.54
N ILE A 306 -0.74 -21.75 -14.06
CA ILE A 306 0.49 -21.04 -14.47
C ILE A 306 1.42 -20.83 -13.26
N SER A 307 0.88 -20.33 -12.16
CA SER A 307 1.64 -20.07 -10.93
C SER A 307 2.20 -21.36 -10.30
N ASP A 308 1.45 -22.45 -10.34
CA ASP A 308 1.90 -23.75 -9.84
C ASP A 308 3.08 -24.29 -10.67
N VAL A 309 3.02 -24.23 -12.01
CA VAL A 309 4.12 -24.65 -12.89
C VAL A 309 5.35 -23.79 -12.63
N LEU A 310 5.21 -22.45 -12.58
CA LEU A 310 6.30 -21.53 -12.28
C LEU A 310 6.98 -21.88 -10.95
N SER A 311 6.18 -22.16 -9.91
CA SER A 311 6.70 -22.48 -8.58
C SER A 311 7.34 -23.87 -8.51
N TYR A 312 6.65 -24.92 -8.95
CA TYR A 312 7.10 -26.30 -8.75
C TYR A 312 8.18 -26.74 -9.73
N LYS A 313 8.10 -26.30 -11.02
CA LYS A 313 9.06 -26.72 -12.06
C LYS A 313 10.28 -25.79 -12.10
N TYR A 314 10.09 -24.48 -11.84
CA TYR A 314 11.13 -23.48 -12.08
C TYR A 314 11.57 -22.67 -10.86
N ASP A 315 11.00 -22.94 -9.68
CA ASP A 315 11.31 -22.21 -8.42
C ASP A 315 11.13 -20.68 -8.56
N ILE A 316 10.08 -20.26 -9.31
CA ILE A 316 9.69 -18.88 -9.52
C ILE A 316 8.42 -18.59 -8.71
N ILE A 317 8.55 -17.76 -7.69
CA ILE A 317 7.44 -17.41 -6.78
C ILE A 317 6.66 -16.22 -7.32
N THR A 318 5.37 -16.42 -7.55
CA THR A 318 4.45 -15.40 -8.07
C THR A 318 3.15 -15.42 -7.27
N ARG A 319 2.25 -14.51 -7.58
CA ARG A 319 0.89 -14.52 -7.04
C ARG A 319 -0.14 -14.69 -8.15
N CYS A 320 -1.18 -15.49 -7.90
CA CYS A 320 -2.31 -15.70 -8.80
C CYS A 320 -3.65 -15.50 -8.12
N GLY A 321 -4.73 -15.51 -8.88
CA GLY A 321 -6.11 -15.45 -8.41
C GLY A 321 -6.68 -14.05 -8.37
N ALA A 322 -7.50 -13.74 -7.36
CA ALA A 322 -8.30 -12.52 -7.28
C ALA A 322 -7.62 -11.34 -6.57
N HIS A 323 -6.40 -11.49 -6.03
CA HIS A 323 -5.58 -10.43 -5.40
C HIS A 323 -6.30 -9.56 -4.35
N CYS A 324 -7.42 -10.05 -3.78
CA CYS A 324 -8.31 -9.28 -2.89
C CYS A 324 -8.91 -8.00 -3.52
N ALA A 325 -9.04 -7.94 -4.85
CA ALA A 325 -9.62 -6.82 -5.60
C ALA A 325 -10.77 -7.30 -6.51
N PRO A 326 -11.92 -7.71 -5.93
CA PRO A 326 -12.97 -8.41 -6.67
C PRO A 326 -13.59 -7.56 -7.79
N LEU A 327 -13.73 -6.26 -7.60
CA LEU A 327 -14.34 -5.38 -8.60
C LEU A 327 -13.41 -5.17 -9.81
N MET A 328 -12.09 -5.14 -9.60
CA MET A 328 -11.12 -5.12 -10.69
C MET A 328 -11.24 -6.39 -11.55
N HIS A 329 -11.37 -7.55 -10.93
CA HIS A 329 -11.58 -8.82 -11.67
C HIS A 329 -12.92 -8.87 -12.42
N THR A 330 -13.97 -8.25 -11.86
CA THR A 330 -15.24 -8.08 -12.58
C THR A 330 -15.06 -7.16 -13.79
N HIS A 331 -14.36 -6.04 -13.64
CA HIS A 331 -14.07 -5.09 -14.72
C HIS A 331 -13.23 -5.73 -15.84
N LEU A 332 -12.21 -6.52 -15.47
CA LEU A 332 -11.30 -7.20 -16.41
C LEU A 332 -11.86 -8.53 -16.97
N ASN A 333 -13.07 -8.95 -16.56
CA ASN A 333 -13.67 -10.24 -16.94
C ASN A 333 -12.79 -11.46 -16.60
N THR A 334 -12.16 -11.44 -15.42
CA THR A 334 -11.22 -12.47 -14.96
C THR A 334 -11.63 -13.13 -13.65
N VAL A 335 -12.91 -13.04 -13.27
CA VAL A 335 -13.44 -13.59 -12.00
C VAL A 335 -13.20 -15.10 -11.89
N GLU A 336 -13.50 -15.85 -12.96
CA GLU A 336 -13.36 -17.30 -12.98
C GLU A 336 -11.90 -17.75 -13.10
N ARG A 337 -11.14 -17.09 -13.96
CA ARG A 337 -9.79 -17.50 -14.35
C ARG A 337 -8.71 -16.96 -13.42
N GLY A 338 -8.95 -15.82 -12.76
CA GLY A 338 -7.93 -15.06 -12.03
C GLY A 338 -6.88 -14.45 -12.96
N ILE A 339 -5.87 -13.86 -12.37
CA ILE A 339 -4.74 -13.23 -13.06
C ILE A 339 -3.44 -13.70 -12.41
N VAL A 340 -2.38 -13.91 -13.17
CA VAL A 340 -1.01 -14.03 -12.66
C VAL A 340 -0.42 -12.64 -12.54
N ARG A 341 0.16 -12.36 -11.38
CA ARG A 341 0.83 -11.10 -11.10
C ARG A 341 2.31 -11.33 -10.85
N PHE A 342 3.16 -10.69 -11.63
CA PHE A 342 4.54 -10.44 -11.28
C PHE A 342 4.68 -9.08 -10.63
N SER A 343 5.40 -9.00 -9.54
CA SER A 343 5.79 -7.75 -8.91
C SER A 343 7.27 -7.78 -8.59
N LEU A 344 7.99 -6.87 -9.22
CA LEU A 344 9.43 -6.70 -9.13
C LEU A 344 9.81 -5.73 -8.01
N SER A 345 11.07 -5.75 -7.63
CA SER A 345 11.73 -4.68 -6.89
C SER A 345 13.17 -4.54 -7.36
N PHE A 346 13.84 -3.49 -6.89
CA PHE A 346 15.29 -3.30 -7.11
C PHE A 346 16.15 -4.47 -6.62
N MET A 347 15.61 -5.36 -5.79
CA MET A 347 16.32 -6.55 -5.29
C MET A 347 16.41 -7.69 -6.31
N ASN A 348 15.59 -7.64 -7.37
CA ASN A 348 15.71 -8.57 -8.48
C ASN A 348 16.93 -8.26 -9.35
N SER A 349 17.35 -9.22 -10.16
CA SER A 349 18.45 -9.09 -11.10
C SER A 349 17.99 -9.22 -12.56
N MET A 350 18.77 -8.70 -13.50
CA MET A 350 18.50 -8.86 -14.92
C MET A 350 18.61 -10.34 -15.37
N GLU A 351 19.45 -11.12 -14.70
CA GLU A 351 19.57 -12.56 -14.94
C GLU A 351 18.26 -13.29 -14.56
N GLU A 352 17.67 -12.94 -13.41
CA GLU A 352 16.35 -13.46 -13.02
C GLU A 352 15.27 -13.09 -14.04
N VAL A 353 15.26 -11.84 -14.51
CA VAL A 353 14.32 -11.38 -15.56
C VAL A 353 14.46 -12.19 -16.83
N ASN A 354 15.69 -12.40 -17.33
CA ASN A 354 15.93 -13.20 -18.53
C ASN A 354 15.49 -14.65 -18.35
N THR A 355 15.80 -15.27 -17.20
CA THR A 355 15.35 -16.62 -16.86
C THR A 355 13.82 -16.73 -16.88
N VAL A 356 13.10 -15.75 -16.34
CA VAL A 356 11.63 -15.73 -16.34
C VAL A 356 11.07 -15.64 -17.76
N ILE A 357 11.68 -14.83 -18.62
CA ILE A 357 11.27 -14.71 -20.03
C ILE A 357 11.46 -16.05 -20.77
N ASP A 358 12.62 -16.70 -20.59
CA ASP A 358 12.91 -17.99 -21.22
C ASP A 358 11.94 -19.08 -20.75
N VAL A 359 11.62 -19.12 -19.46
CA VAL A 359 10.65 -20.06 -18.88
C VAL A 359 9.22 -19.82 -19.43
N LEU A 360 8.78 -18.57 -19.51
CA LEU A 360 7.45 -18.27 -20.08
C LEU A 360 7.38 -18.64 -21.56
N LYS A 361 8.47 -18.49 -22.31
CA LYS A 361 8.55 -18.91 -23.70
C LYS A 361 8.46 -20.43 -23.81
N GLU A 362 9.20 -21.20 -23.01
CA GLU A 362 9.10 -22.65 -22.95
C GLU A 362 7.66 -23.09 -22.66
N MET A 363 7.01 -22.48 -21.64
CA MET A 363 5.63 -22.78 -21.29
C MET A 363 4.61 -22.46 -22.38
N SER A 364 4.89 -21.49 -23.26
CA SER A 364 4.01 -21.14 -24.38
C SER A 364 4.16 -22.06 -25.60
N GLU A 365 5.22 -22.88 -25.62
CA GLU A 365 5.51 -23.84 -26.71
C GLU A 365 5.06 -25.29 -26.32
N GLU A 366 4.74 -25.58 -25.04
CA GLU A 366 4.20 -26.85 -24.52
C GLU A 366 2.67 -26.91 -24.68
#